data_5144a58c8345fd1e01079051a3c4b5ea
#
_entry.id   5144a58c8345fd1e01079051a3c4b5ea
#
_cell.length_a   1.000
_cell.length_b   1.000
_cell.length_c   1.000
_cell.angle_alpha   90.00
_cell.angle_beta   90.00
_cell.angle_gamma   90.00
#
_symmetry.space_group_name_H-M   'P 1'
#
loop_
_entity.id
_entity.type
_entity.pdbx_description
1 polymer ?
#
loop_
_entity_poly.entity_id
_entity_poly.type
_entity_poly.pdbx_seq_one_letter_code
_entity_poly.pdbx_strand_id
1 'polypeptide(L)'
;MKKEKILVLNFGGQYDQLIVRRVREMGVYAELHECDTNLSEINLDNLAGIILTGGPQSVNDSESPKADSKIFDLGVPVLGICYGHQYINYVNGGTIETPNLAEYGKTDLKVDKESCLFKDIPEESIIWMSLNKQLSLSTFRSVLPYSARFGVSIVPPFT
;
A
#
# COMPACT_ATOMS: atom_id res chain seq x y z
N MET A 1 -0.71 -22.54 18.57
CA MET A 1 -1.14 -21.81 17.35
C MET A 1 0.05 -20.97 16.91
N LYS A 2 0.51 -21.14 15.67
CA LYS A 2 1.54 -20.26 15.10
C LYS A 2 0.92 -18.87 14.91
N LYS A 3 1.57 -17.82 15.41
CA LYS A 3 1.04 -16.45 15.29
C LYS A 3 1.28 -15.97 13.88
N GLU A 4 0.21 -15.53 13.23
CA GLU A 4 0.28 -14.82 11.95
C GLU A 4 1.07 -13.51 12.08
N LYS A 5 1.74 -13.12 11.00
CA LYS A 5 2.51 -11.89 10.96
C LYS A 5 2.27 -11.07 9.71
N ILE A 6 2.45 -9.76 9.85
CA ILE A 6 2.49 -8.80 8.77
C ILE A 6 3.93 -8.36 8.55
N LEU A 7 4.39 -8.43 7.31
CA LEU A 7 5.64 -7.82 6.89
C LEU A 7 5.38 -6.37 6.47
N VAL A 8 6.11 -5.44 7.04
CA VAL A 8 6.04 -4.01 6.66
C VAL A 8 7.35 -3.65 6.00
N LEU A 9 7.28 -3.18 4.75
CA LEU A 9 8.45 -2.74 3.97
C LEU A 9 8.53 -1.22 3.97
N ASN A 10 9.66 -0.70 4.45
CA ASN A 10 9.94 0.73 4.57
C ASN A 10 10.49 1.30 3.26
N PHE A 11 9.79 2.29 2.70
CA PHE A 11 10.23 3.06 1.54
C PHE A 11 10.74 4.47 1.91
N GLY A 12 11.18 4.66 3.15
CA GLY A 12 11.69 5.94 3.66
C GLY A 12 10.63 6.90 4.15
N GLY A 13 9.45 6.41 4.49
CA GLY A 13 8.36 7.21 5.03
C GLY A 13 8.57 7.59 6.50
N GLN A 14 7.89 8.65 6.96
CA GLN A 14 7.95 9.10 8.36
C GLN A 14 7.04 8.28 9.30
N TYR A 15 6.13 7.47 8.74
CA TYR A 15 5.07 6.80 9.50
C TYR A 15 5.18 5.27 9.54
N ASP A 16 6.27 4.69 9.06
CA ASP A 16 6.53 3.26 9.04
C ASP A 16 6.45 2.62 10.43
N GLN A 17 7.11 3.22 11.42
CA GLN A 17 7.02 2.78 12.82
C GLN A 17 5.61 2.91 13.39
N LEU A 18 4.87 3.95 13.01
CA LEU A 18 3.49 4.12 13.42
C LEU A 18 2.58 3.05 12.82
N ILE A 19 2.80 2.68 11.56
CA ILE A 19 2.07 1.59 10.88
C ILE A 19 2.29 0.27 11.64
N VAL A 20 3.55 -0.08 11.92
CA VAL A 20 3.89 -1.28 12.69
C VAL A 20 3.22 -1.27 14.07
N ARG A 21 3.29 -0.14 14.75
CA ARG A 21 2.64 0.02 16.06
C ARG A 21 1.13 -0.21 15.97
N ARG A 22 0.45 0.37 14.98
CA ARG A 22 -1.00 0.21 14.79
C ARG A 22 -1.39 -1.24 14.52
N VAL A 23 -0.63 -1.95 13.69
CA VAL A 23 -0.84 -3.39 13.45
C VAL A 23 -0.71 -4.18 14.76
N ARG A 24 0.33 -3.89 15.55
CA ARG A 24 0.56 -4.57 16.83
C ARG A 24 -0.51 -4.25 17.88
N GLU A 25 -1.02 -3.02 17.91
CA GLU A 25 -2.13 -2.62 18.80
C GLU A 25 -3.43 -3.40 18.48
N MET A 26 -3.60 -3.87 17.24
CA MET A 26 -4.70 -4.76 16.85
C MET A 26 -4.45 -6.24 17.19
N GLY A 27 -3.35 -6.54 17.90
CA GLY A 27 -3.02 -7.90 18.34
C GLY A 27 -2.32 -8.77 17.29
N VAL A 28 -1.93 -8.20 16.15
CA VAL A 28 -1.22 -8.90 15.08
C VAL A 28 0.28 -8.56 15.16
N TYR A 29 1.13 -9.58 15.05
CA TYR A 29 2.57 -9.37 15.03
C TYR A 29 2.99 -8.73 13.70
N ALA A 30 3.89 -7.75 13.74
CA ALA A 30 4.41 -7.08 12.55
C ALA A 30 5.93 -6.90 12.65
N GLU A 31 6.61 -7.11 11.54
CA GLU A 31 8.05 -6.89 11.37
C GLU A 31 8.27 -5.77 10.36
N LEU A 32 9.23 -4.88 10.66
CA LEU A 32 9.65 -3.81 9.76
C LEU A 32 11.00 -4.17 9.14
N HIS A 33 11.09 -4.13 7.83
CA HIS A 33 12.31 -4.28 7.06
C HIS A 33 12.44 -3.15 6.04
N GLU A 34 13.67 -2.83 5.64
CA GLU A 34 13.90 -1.94 4.51
C GLU A 34 13.39 -2.58 3.22
N CYS A 35 12.89 -1.76 2.29
CA CYS A 35 12.26 -2.28 1.08
C CYS A 35 13.21 -3.08 0.18
N ASP A 36 14.52 -2.80 0.24
CA ASP A 36 15.58 -3.46 -0.52
C ASP A 36 16.15 -4.71 0.19
N THR A 37 15.63 -5.05 1.38
CA THR A 37 16.05 -6.27 2.09
C THR A 37 15.78 -7.50 1.23
N ASN A 38 16.79 -8.35 1.09
CA ASN A 38 16.65 -9.59 0.33
C ASN A 38 15.61 -10.50 0.99
N LEU A 39 14.63 -10.97 0.22
CA LEU A 39 13.57 -11.86 0.72
C LEU A 39 14.11 -13.15 1.36
N SER A 40 15.29 -13.63 0.95
CA SER A 40 15.93 -14.80 1.57
C SER A 40 16.42 -14.57 3.00
N GLU A 41 16.56 -13.31 3.41
CA GLU A 41 16.98 -12.93 4.77
C GLU A 41 15.77 -12.73 5.70
N ILE A 42 14.58 -12.66 5.13
CA ILE A 42 13.34 -12.46 5.87
C ILE A 42 12.71 -13.82 6.16
N ASN A 43 12.43 -14.10 7.42
CA ASN A 43 11.63 -15.27 7.76
C ASN A 43 10.19 -15.04 7.27
N LEU A 44 9.72 -15.82 6.30
CA LEU A 44 8.37 -15.73 5.74
C LEU A 44 7.37 -16.69 6.39
N ASP A 45 7.77 -17.40 7.45
CA ASP A 45 6.86 -18.31 8.15
C ASP A 45 5.64 -17.57 8.71
N ASN A 46 4.44 -18.11 8.46
CA ASN A 46 3.15 -17.58 8.90
C ASN A 46 2.86 -16.14 8.44
N LEU A 47 3.44 -15.74 7.30
CA LEU A 47 3.13 -14.46 6.67
C LEU A 47 1.65 -14.44 6.28
N ALA A 48 0.91 -13.45 6.80
CA ALA A 48 -0.52 -13.25 6.53
C ALA A 48 -0.78 -12.07 5.58
N GLY A 49 0.20 -11.17 5.41
CA GLY A 49 0.10 -10.04 4.50
C GLY A 49 1.33 -9.16 4.52
N ILE A 50 1.41 -8.26 3.55
CA ILE A 50 2.52 -7.31 3.39
C ILE A 50 1.95 -5.90 3.34
N ILE A 51 2.62 -4.95 4.00
CA ILE A 51 2.32 -3.52 3.91
C ILE A 51 3.52 -2.82 3.29
N LEU A 52 3.31 -2.11 2.19
CA LEU A 52 4.27 -1.22 1.56
C LEU A 52 4.01 0.20 2.05
N THR A 53 4.97 0.80 2.73
CA THR A 53 4.77 2.11 3.36
C THR A 53 4.85 3.27 2.35
N GLY A 54 4.59 4.48 2.82
CA GLY A 54 4.87 5.69 2.06
C GLY A 54 6.36 5.96 1.93
N GLY A 55 6.70 6.90 1.08
CA GLY A 55 8.06 7.40 0.88
C GLY A 55 8.03 8.80 0.27
N PRO A 56 9.14 9.57 0.37
CA PRO A 56 9.19 10.95 -0.12
C PRO A 56 9.38 11.06 -1.64
N GLN A 57 9.81 9.99 -2.28
CA GLN A 57 10.18 9.97 -3.69
C GLN A 57 9.00 9.63 -4.61
N SER A 58 9.23 9.73 -5.91
CA SER A 58 8.31 9.23 -6.94
C SER A 58 8.84 7.91 -7.49
N VAL A 59 7.97 6.95 -7.73
CA VAL A 59 8.35 5.66 -8.32
C VAL A 59 8.92 5.80 -9.73
N ASN A 60 8.63 6.93 -10.40
CA ASN A 60 9.16 7.24 -11.73
C ASN A 60 10.65 7.71 -11.69
N ASP A 61 11.18 8.04 -10.53
CA ASP A 61 12.55 8.46 -10.38
C ASP A 61 13.48 7.24 -10.43
N SER A 62 14.60 7.34 -11.15
CA SER A 62 15.55 6.23 -11.33
C SER A 62 16.15 5.74 -10.01
N GLU A 63 16.40 6.67 -9.09
CA GLU A 63 17.00 6.41 -7.77
C GLU A 63 15.96 6.10 -6.68
N SER A 64 14.69 5.93 -7.06
CA SER A 64 13.64 5.64 -6.09
C SER A 64 13.78 4.23 -5.50
N PRO A 65 13.48 4.05 -4.20
CA PRO A 65 13.59 2.76 -3.55
C PRO A 65 12.63 1.75 -4.18
N LYS A 66 13.13 0.52 -4.39
CA LYS A 66 12.35 -0.58 -4.99
C LYS A 66 12.51 -1.83 -4.14
N ALA A 67 11.42 -2.54 -3.95
CA ALA A 67 11.43 -3.85 -3.33
C ALA A 67 11.63 -4.96 -4.39
N ASP A 68 11.95 -6.16 -3.95
CA ASP A 68 11.90 -7.33 -4.84
C ASP A 68 10.46 -7.58 -5.29
N SER A 69 10.20 -7.58 -6.59
CA SER A 69 8.86 -7.82 -7.14
C SER A 69 8.28 -9.18 -6.76
N LYS A 70 9.11 -10.14 -6.37
CA LYS A 70 8.67 -11.47 -5.89
C LYS A 70 7.79 -11.41 -4.64
N ILE A 71 7.75 -10.27 -3.94
CA ILE A 71 6.79 -10.08 -2.84
C ILE A 71 5.33 -10.29 -3.29
N PHE A 72 5.02 -10.01 -4.55
CA PHE A 72 3.69 -10.20 -5.11
C PHE A 72 3.37 -11.67 -5.44
N ASP A 73 4.38 -12.53 -5.52
CA ASP A 73 4.24 -13.96 -5.81
C ASP A 73 4.12 -14.81 -4.52
N LEU A 74 4.15 -14.18 -3.34
CA LEU A 74 4.11 -14.89 -2.05
C LEU A 74 2.72 -15.42 -1.67
N GLY A 75 1.69 -15.15 -2.48
CA GLY A 75 0.33 -15.66 -2.25
C GLY A 75 -0.38 -15.05 -1.04
N VAL A 76 0.03 -13.87 -0.59
CA VAL A 76 -0.59 -13.11 0.51
C VAL A 76 -1.04 -11.73 0.02
N PRO A 77 -2.07 -11.12 0.65
CA PRO A 77 -2.51 -9.78 0.28
C PRO A 77 -1.42 -8.73 0.54
N VAL A 78 -1.31 -7.76 -0.36
CA VAL A 78 -0.36 -6.64 -0.27
C VAL A 78 -1.14 -5.33 -0.20
N LEU A 79 -0.90 -4.55 0.86
CA LEU A 79 -1.45 -3.22 1.07
C LEU A 79 -0.40 -2.16 0.74
N GLY A 80 -0.66 -1.29 -0.22
CA GLY A 80 0.20 -0.14 -0.55
C GLY A 80 -0.34 1.17 -0.01
N ILE A 81 0.51 1.97 0.63
CA ILE A 81 0.19 3.30 1.19
C ILE A 81 1.07 4.34 0.49
N CYS A 82 0.49 5.38 -0.10
CA CYS A 82 1.20 6.45 -0.80
C CYS A 82 2.21 5.91 -1.83
N TYR A 83 3.52 6.01 -1.53
CA TYR A 83 4.57 5.47 -2.41
C TYR A 83 4.37 3.96 -2.68
N GLY A 84 4.05 3.16 -1.64
CA GLY A 84 3.78 1.73 -1.80
C GLY A 84 2.64 1.44 -2.78
N HIS A 85 1.59 2.29 -2.80
CA HIS A 85 0.54 2.20 -3.80
C HIS A 85 1.05 2.53 -5.22
N GLN A 86 1.90 3.55 -5.38
CA GLN A 86 2.55 3.85 -6.66
C GLN A 86 3.41 2.67 -7.12
N TYR A 87 4.15 2.06 -6.19
CA TYR A 87 5.02 0.92 -6.47
C TYR A 87 4.24 -0.30 -6.96
N ILE A 88 3.11 -0.62 -6.33
CA ILE A 88 2.19 -1.67 -6.80
C ILE A 88 1.78 -1.42 -8.26
N ASN A 89 1.37 -0.19 -8.56
CA ASN A 89 0.98 0.20 -9.92
C ASN A 89 2.14 0.06 -10.92
N TYR A 90 3.31 0.55 -10.56
CA TYR A 90 4.51 0.50 -11.39
C TYR A 90 4.91 -0.94 -11.75
N VAL A 91 4.97 -1.84 -10.76
CA VAL A 91 5.35 -3.25 -10.98
C VAL A 91 4.33 -3.97 -11.88
N ASN A 92 3.07 -3.60 -11.78
CA ASN A 92 2.02 -4.18 -12.61
C ASN A 92 1.85 -3.49 -13.99
N GLY A 93 2.79 -2.64 -14.39
CA GLY A 93 2.77 -1.98 -15.71
C GLY A 93 1.77 -0.81 -15.81
N GLY A 94 1.27 -0.31 -14.70
CA GLY A 94 0.42 0.87 -14.64
C GLY A 94 1.24 2.17 -14.77
N THR A 95 0.56 3.26 -15.11
CA THR A 95 1.16 4.59 -15.23
C THR A 95 0.82 5.44 -14.01
N ILE A 96 1.77 6.28 -13.62
CA ILE A 96 1.61 7.25 -12.53
C ILE A 96 1.80 8.64 -13.09
N GLU A 97 0.72 9.41 -13.05
CA GLU A 97 0.69 10.78 -13.50
C GLU A 97 0.96 11.75 -12.34
N THR A 98 1.65 12.84 -12.62
CA THR A 98 1.81 13.93 -11.66
C THR A 98 0.82 15.02 -12.07
N PRO A 99 -0.27 15.24 -11.32
CA PRO A 99 -1.23 16.27 -11.66
C PRO A 99 -0.64 17.66 -11.42
N ASN A 100 -1.17 18.64 -12.16
CA ASN A 100 -0.78 20.04 -11.98
C ASN A 100 -1.29 20.66 -10.67
N LEU A 101 -2.30 20.02 -10.05
CA LEU A 101 -2.92 20.46 -8.80
C LEU A 101 -2.81 19.34 -7.77
N ALA A 102 -2.23 19.66 -6.63
CA ALA A 102 -2.19 18.78 -5.48
C ALA A 102 -3.49 18.89 -4.66
N GLU A 103 -3.98 17.79 -4.12
CA GLU A 103 -5.17 17.77 -3.27
C GLU A 103 -4.75 17.86 -1.79
N TYR A 104 -5.12 18.96 -1.14
CA TYR A 104 -4.88 19.18 0.27
C TYR A 104 -6.17 19.58 0.99
N GLY A 105 -6.32 19.12 2.23
CA GLY A 105 -7.39 19.55 3.11
C GLY A 105 -8.56 18.56 3.19
N LYS A 106 -9.73 19.08 3.51
CA LYS A 106 -10.94 18.28 3.65
C LYS A 106 -11.47 17.89 2.27
N THR A 107 -11.77 16.61 2.11
CA THR A 107 -12.40 16.08 0.90
C THR A 107 -13.45 15.03 1.23
N ASP A 108 -14.43 14.87 0.36
CA ASP A 108 -15.47 13.87 0.51
C ASP A 108 -14.95 12.49 0.06
N LEU A 109 -15.00 11.53 0.95
CA LEU A 109 -14.74 10.13 0.67
C LEU A 109 -16.06 9.44 0.29
N LYS A 110 -16.11 8.85 -0.89
CA LYS A 110 -17.17 7.93 -1.29
C LYS A 110 -16.62 6.51 -1.32
N VAL A 111 -17.19 5.65 -0.49
CA VAL A 111 -16.74 4.28 -0.31
C VAL A 111 -17.56 3.33 -1.15
N ASP A 112 -16.87 2.42 -1.84
CA ASP A 112 -17.49 1.26 -2.46
C ASP A 112 -17.68 0.17 -1.39
N LYS A 113 -18.92 -0.15 -1.08
CA LYS A 113 -19.29 -1.15 -0.05
C LYS A 113 -18.91 -2.58 -0.41
N GLU A 114 -18.62 -2.87 -1.67
CA GLU A 114 -18.15 -4.19 -2.09
C GLU A 114 -16.70 -4.45 -1.68
N SER A 115 -15.97 -3.40 -1.35
CA SER A 115 -14.57 -3.52 -0.93
C SER A 115 -14.45 -3.96 0.54
N CYS A 116 -13.76 -5.06 0.78
CA CYS A 116 -13.45 -5.53 2.13
C CYS A 116 -12.61 -4.53 2.95
N LEU A 117 -11.83 -3.67 2.29
CA LEU A 117 -11.01 -2.62 2.92
C LEU A 117 -11.87 -1.57 3.65
N PHE A 118 -13.07 -1.31 3.13
CA PHE A 118 -13.98 -0.28 3.64
C PHE A 118 -15.20 -0.86 4.38
N LYS A 119 -15.11 -2.14 4.75
CA LYS A 119 -16.14 -2.76 5.57
C LYS A 119 -16.35 -1.94 6.85
N ASP A 120 -17.61 -1.68 7.19
CA ASP A 120 -18.02 -0.89 8.35
C ASP A 120 -17.63 0.62 8.31
N ILE A 121 -17.09 1.10 7.18
CA ILE A 121 -16.89 2.53 6.94
C ILE A 121 -18.18 3.12 6.34
N PRO A 122 -18.64 4.32 6.77
CA PRO A 122 -19.78 5.00 6.16
C PRO A 122 -19.56 5.22 4.66
N GLU A 123 -20.62 5.12 3.86
CA GLU A 123 -20.56 5.30 2.40
C GLU A 123 -20.05 6.69 2.00
N GLU A 124 -20.38 7.69 2.82
CA GLU A 124 -19.90 9.05 2.66
C GLU A 124 -19.24 9.52 3.97
N SER A 125 -18.06 10.05 3.86
CA SER A 125 -17.27 10.55 5.00
C SER A 125 -16.40 11.71 4.56
N ILE A 126 -16.08 12.61 5.49
CA ILE A 126 -15.09 13.65 5.25
C ILE A 126 -13.74 13.17 5.76
N ILE A 127 -12.74 13.20 4.90
CA ILE A 127 -11.37 12.86 5.25
C ILE A 127 -10.43 14.04 5.00
N TRP A 128 -9.25 13.98 5.60
CA TRP A 128 -8.16 14.90 5.30
C TRP A 128 -7.23 14.27 4.27
N MET A 129 -7.06 14.97 3.15
CA MET A 129 -6.12 14.59 2.10
C MET A 129 -4.85 15.40 2.20
N SER A 130 -3.72 14.73 1.94
CA SER A 130 -2.40 15.34 1.84
C SER A 130 -1.63 14.62 0.74
N LEU A 131 -2.11 14.73 -0.50
CA LEU A 131 -1.52 14.05 -1.64
C LEU A 131 -1.01 15.06 -2.66
N ASN A 132 0.28 14.97 -2.96
CA ASN A 132 0.94 15.77 -4.00
C ASN A 132 0.82 15.15 -5.39
N LYS A 133 0.26 13.94 -5.51
CA LYS A 133 0.23 13.20 -6.77
C LYS A 133 -1.07 12.40 -6.86
N GLN A 134 -1.78 12.60 -7.95
CA GLN A 134 -2.96 11.82 -8.31
C GLN A 134 -2.53 10.64 -9.18
N LEU A 135 -3.09 9.47 -8.94
CA LEU A 135 -2.84 8.30 -9.76
C LEU A 135 -3.94 8.18 -10.81
N SER A 136 -3.55 8.18 -12.07
CA SER A 136 -4.47 7.85 -13.16
C SER A 136 -4.52 6.35 -13.35
N LEU A 137 -5.68 5.77 -13.08
CA LEU A 137 -5.95 4.33 -13.19
C LEU A 137 -6.60 3.97 -14.53
N SER A 138 -6.05 4.45 -15.64
CA SER A 138 -6.65 4.16 -16.94
C SER A 138 -6.50 2.68 -17.38
N THR A 139 -5.60 1.90 -16.76
CA THR A 139 -5.25 0.57 -17.28
C THR A 139 -5.58 -0.60 -16.34
N PHE A 140 -5.95 -0.37 -15.08
CA PHE A 140 -6.08 -1.45 -14.09
C PHE A 140 -7.52 -1.70 -13.60
N ARG A 141 -8.49 -1.66 -14.50
CA ARG A 141 -9.90 -1.95 -14.15
C ARG A 141 -10.17 -3.40 -13.74
N SER A 142 -9.26 -4.33 -14.00
CA SER A 142 -9.50 -5.74 -13.80
C SER A 142 -8.85 -6.37 -12.55
N VAL A 143 -7.93 -5.69 -11.88
CA VAL A 143 -7.14 -6.28 -10.78
C VAL A 143 -7.28 -5.55 -9.45
N LEU A 144 -7.64 -4.26 -9.45
CA LEU A 144 -7.78 -3.49 -8.20
C LEU A 144 -9.18 -2.90 -8.07
N PRO A 145 -10.02 -3.40 -7.17
CA PRO A 145 -11.27 -2.75 -6.88
C PRO A 145 -11.02 -1.38 -6.20
N TYR A 146 -11.40 -0.32 -6.85
CA TYR A 146 -11.80 1.02 -6.40
C TYR A 146 -10.99 1.80 -5.33
N SER A 147 -10.01 1.24 -4.65
CA SER A 147 -9.25 1.92 -3.58
C SER A 147 -8.21 2.94 -4.07
N ALA A 148 -8.03 3.04 -5.37
CA ALA A 148 -6.92 3.75 -5.98
C ALA A 148 -6.98 5.29 -5.94
N ARG A 149 -8.11 5.90 -5.61
CA ARG A 149 -8.21 7.35 -5.48
C ARG A 149 -7.56 7.93 -4.23
N PHE A 150 -7.26 7.10 -3.24
CA PHE A 150 -6.85 7.56 -1.90
C PHE A 150 -5.41 7.20 -1.53
N GLY A 151 -4.57 6.83 -2.50
CA GLY A 151 -3.17 6.48 -2.21
C GLY A 151 -3.01 5.20 -1.39
N VAL A 152 -4.04 4.36 -1.35
CA VAL A 152 -4.03 3.04 -0.71
C VAL A 152 -4.57 2.01 -1.69
N SER A 153 -3.88 0.89 -1.84
CA SER A 153 -4.37 -0.25 -2.61
C SER A 153 -4.11 -1.57 -1.90
N ILE A 154 -5.02 -2.51 -2.08
CA ILE A 154 -4.83 -3.90 -1.69
C ILE A 154 -4.79 -4.74 -2.97
N VAL A 155 -3.75 -5.52 -3.12
CA VAL A 155 -3.67 -6.57 -4.14
C VAL A 155 -4.01 -7.89 -3.45
N PRO A 156 -5.09 -8.57 -3.84
CA PRO A 156 -5.35 -9.92 -3.37
C PRO A 156 -4.25 -10.87 -3.87
N PRO A 157 -4.04 -12.01 -3.22
CA PRO A 157 -3.10 -13.01 -3.70
C PRO A 157 -3.49 -13.45 -5.11
N PHE A 158 -2.52 -13.56 -6.00
CA PHE A 158 -2.74 -14.15 -7.31
C PHE A 158 -3.07 -15.65 -7.12
N THR A 159 -4.23 -16.07 -7.63
CA THR A 159 -4.65 -17.47 -7.68
C THR A 159 -4.12 -18.13 -8.94
#